data_4d2a486426a71a6bc94fc0512a0e15b5
#
_entry.id   4d2a486426a71a6bc94fc0512a0e15b5
#
_cell.length_a   1.000
_cell.length_b   1.000
_cell.length_c   1.000
_cell.angle_alpha   90.00
_cell.angle_beta   90.00
_cell.angle_gamma   90.00
#
_symmetry.space_group_name_H-M   'P 1'
#
loop_
_entity.id
_entity.type
_entity.pdbx_description
1 polymer ?
#
loop_
_entity_poly.entity_id
_entity_poly.type
_entity_poly.pdbx_seq_one_letter_code
_entity_poly.pdbx_strand_id
1 'polypeptide(L)'
;MSSPNVLIGDPIKKDSRFRGNDKSMAKKINLTLKIWRQKNCKTPGKFEIYKTQGIDVDMSFLEMLDVLNEKLTKEGKEPIAFDHDCREGICGTCGAVINGQPHGPQRGTTLCQLHMRNFKDGETLVIEPWRAKGFPINKDLSVDRSAFDRIINAGGFISVKTGQAPDAHSLPVPKENADIAMDAAQCIGCGACVAACPNGSAMLFVGAKVSHLNQLPQGAPEKKTRVLNMVSQMDKEGFGNCSNAYECEAACPKEISVVHIAHMNRDYRQVNLP
;
A
#
# COMPACT_ATOMS: atom_id res chain seq x y z
N MET A 1 -15.36 -44.97 51.50
CA MET A 1 -15.80 -43.81 50.67
C MET A 1 -14.95 -43.83 49.41
N SER A 2 -15.53 -44.33 48.37
CA SER A 2 -14.87 -44.68 47.11
C SER A 2 -14.78 -43.44 46.16
N SER A 3 -13.59 -43.14 45.67
CA SER A 3 -13.40 -42.13 44.61
C SER A 3 -13.88 -42.67 43.26
N PRO A 4 -14.50 -41.83 42.39
CA PRO A 4 -14.94 -42.27 41.08
C PRO A 4 -13.75 -42.28 40.09
N ASN A 5 -13.66 -43.38 39.33
CA ASN A 5 -12.76 -43.59 38.22
C ASN A 5 -13.01 -42.58 37.09
N VAL A 6 -11.95 -41.86 36.71
CA VAL A 6 -11.95 -41.07 35.47
C VAL A 6 -11.65 -42.07 34.32
N LEU A 7 -12.62 -42.25 33.44
CA LEU A 7 -12.46 -42.96 32.18
C LEU A 7 -11.57 -42.13 31.25
N ILE A 8 -10.36 -42.62 30.96
CA ILE A 8 -9.48 -42.12 29.92
C ILE A 8 -10.11 -42.53 28.57
N GLY A 9 -10.56 -41.55 27.81
CA GLY A 9 -11.15 -41.78 26.49
C GLY A 9 -10.15 -42.43 25.52
N ASP A 10 -10.67 -43.29 24.67
CA ASP A 10 -9.92 -43.98 23.63
C ASP A 10 -9.15 -43.05 22.71
N PRO A 11 -7.98 -43.48 22.19
CA PRO A 11 -7.20 -42.66 21.27
C PRO A 11 -7.97 -42.46 19.95
N ILE A 12 -8.12 -41.21 19.56
CA ILE A 12 -8.76 -40.78 18.32
C ILE A 12 -8.21 -41.61 17.15
N LYS A 13 -9.06 -42.41 16.52
CA LYS A 13 -8.74 -43.11 15.27
C LYS A 13 -8.35 -42.08 14.24
N LYS A 14 -7.09 -42.08 13.81
CA LYS A 14 -6.60 -41.23 12.70
C LYS A 14 -7.41 -41.56 11.47
N ASP A 15 -8.20 -40.58 11.02
CA ASP A 15 -8.97 -40.68 9.80
C ASP A 15 -8.01 -40.78 8.60
N SER A 16 -8.02 -41.94 7.95
CA SER A 16 -7.13 -42.27 6.81
C SER A 16 -7.44 -41.47 5.55
N ARG A 17 -8.49 -40.63 5.55
CA ARG A 17 -8.89 -39.77 4.43
C ARG A 17 -7.96 -38.59 4.21
N PHE A 18 -7.09 -38.25 5.16
CA PHE A 18 -6.09 -37.15 5.02
C PHE A 18 -4.73 -37.60 4.46
N ARG A 19 -4.61 -38.80 3.93
CA ARG A 19 -3.43 -39.21 3.16
C ARG A 19 -3.68 -39.12 1.66
N GLY A 20 -4.13 -37.97 1.21
CA GLY A 20 -3.95 -37.56 -0.18
C GLY A 20 -2.53 -37.02 -0.32
N ASN A 21 -1.63 -37.82 -0.88
CA ASN A 21 -0.37 -37.34 -1.45
C ASN A 21 -0.73 -36.53 -2.70
N ASP A 22 -1.31 -35.34 -2.52
CA ASP A 22 -1.48 -34.39 -3.59
C ASP A 22 -0.12 -33.71 -3.83
N LYS A 23 0.80 -34.47 -4.41
CA LYS A 23 1.91 -33.91 -5.16
C LYS A 23 1.37 -33.44 -6.52
N SER A 24 0.45 -32.50 -6.51
CA SER A 24 0.27 -31.61 -7.65
C SER A 24 1.63 -30.92 -7.80
N MET A 25 2.39 -31.28 -8.83
CA MET A 25 3.64 -30.56 -9.11
C MET A 25 3.28 -29.09 -9.29
N ALA A 26 3.71 -28.27 -8.35
CA ALA A 26 3.43 -26.84 -8.38
C ALA A 26 3.79 -26.32 -9.77
N LYS A 27 2.84 -25.67 -10.42
CA LYS A 27 3.03 -25.12 -11.77
C LYS A 27 4.14 -24.08 -11.69
N LYS A 28 5.15 -24.23 -12.54
CA LYS A 28 6.29 -23.32 -12.61
C LYS A 28 6.28 -22.53 -13.91
N ILE A 29 6.69 -21.29 -13.83
CA ILE A 29 6.80 -20.38 -14.99
C ILE A 29 8.22 -19.82 -15.12
N ASN A 30 8.57 -19.45 -16.33
CA ASN A 30 9.81 -18.77 -16.67
C ASN A 30 9.47 -17.34 -17.10
N LEU A 31 10.24 -16.37 -16.66
CA LEU A 31 9.95 -14.96 -16.94
C LEU A 31 11.21 -14.23 -17.39
N THR A 32 10.99 -13.23 -18.23
CA THR A 32 12.00 -12.22 -18.56
C THR A 32 11.64 -10.95 -17.81
N LEU A 33 12.52 -10.50 -16.90
CA LEU A 33 12.31 -9.32 -16.06
C LEU A 33 13.15 -8.18 -16.61
N LYS A 34 12.49 -7.10 -17.04
CA LYS A 34 13.12 -5.85 -17.45
C LYS A 34 13.01 -4.86 -16.30
N ILE A 35 14.05 -4.80 -15.45
CA ILE A 35 14.02 -4.09 -14.18
C ILE A 35 14.80 -2.78 -14.29
N TRP A 36 14.22 -1.70 -13.76
CA TRP A 36 14.91 -0.42 -13.64
C TRP A 36 16.03 -0.49 -12.62
N ARG A 37 17.24 -0.10 -13.02
CA ARG A 37 18.41 -0.02 -12.16
C ARG A 37 18.93 1.42 -12.12
N GLN A 38 19.11 1.93 -10.91
CA GLN A 38 19.59 3.30 -10.69
C GLN A 38 20.27 3.39 -9.34
N LYS A 39 21.45 4.00 -9.30
CA LYS A 39 22.24 4.08 -8.08
C LYS A 39 21.67 5.07 -7.05
N ASN A 40 21.13 6.20 -7.50
CA ASN A 40 20.47 7.23 -6.68
C ASN A 40 19.77 8.25 -7.59
N CYS A 41 19.04 9.21 -7.00
CA CYS A 41 18.28 10.23 -7.75
C CYS A 41 19.14 11.15 -8.65
N LYS A 42 20.45 11.24 -8.43
CA LYS A 42 21.38 12.11 -9.21
C LYS A 42 22.02 11.40 -10.39
N THR A 43 21.91 10.08 -10.48
CA THR A 43 22.51 9.29 -11.56
C THR A 43 21.44 8.86 -12.55
N PRO A 44 21.74 8.76 -13.86
CA PRO A 44 20.79 8.22 -14.82
C PRO A 44 20.55 6.74 -14.53
N GLY A 45 19.30 6.31 -14.65
CA GLY A 45 18.93 4.91 -14.57
C GLY A 45 18.84 4.26 -15.94
N LYS A 46 18.83 2.95 -15.95
CA LYS A 46 18.65 2.12 -17.17
C LYS A 46 17.85 0.86 -16.84
N PHE A 47 17.25 0.27 -17.85
CA PHE A 47 16.69 -1.06 -17.71
C PHE A 47 17.78 -2.13 -17.87
N GLU A 48 17.74 -3.13 -17.01
CA GLU A 48 18.53 -4.35 -17.13
C GLU A 48 17.60 -5.56 -17.26
N ILE A 49 18.06 -6.57 -18.01
CA ILE A 49 17.25 -7.76 -18.32
C ILE A 49 17.77 -8.94 -17.51
N TYR A 50 16.85 -9.59 -16.79
CA TYR A 50 17.10 -10.78 -16.01
C TYR A 50 16.17 -11.90 -16.45
N LYS A 51 16.68 -13.14 -16.51
CA LYS A 51 15.90 -14.34 -16.78
C LYS A 51 15.76 -15.16 -15.51
N THR A 52 14.51 -15.43 -15.14
CA THR A 52 14.15 -16.34 -14.04
C THR A 52 13.55 -17.61 -14.60
N GLN A 53 13.86 -18.74 -13.99
CA GLN A 53 13.37 -20.04 -14.42
C GLN A 53 12.79 -20.81 -13.24
N GLY A 54 11.73 -21.56 -13.48
CA GLY A 54 11.15 -22.42 -12.47
C GLY A 54 10.51 -21.70 -11.29
N ILE A 55 9.98 -20.47 -11.51
CA ILE A 55 9.26 -19.69 -10.49
C ILE A 55 7.91 -20.37 -10.22
N ASP A 56 7.65 -20.67 -8.96
CA ASP A 56 6.39 -21.24 -8.51
C ASP A 56 5.25 -20.19 -8.67
N VAL A 57 4.13 -20.61 -9.22
CA VAL A 57 2.98 -19.71 -9.45
C VAL A 57 2.32 -19.23 -8.15
N ASP A 58 2.48 -19.94 -7.06
CA ASP A 58 1.93 -19.57 -5.74
C ASP A 58 2.87 -18.66 -4.93
N MET A 59 4.08 -18.47 -5.41
CA MET A 59 5.03 -17.49 -4.85
C MET A 59 4.51 -16.06 -5.03
N SER A 60 4.77 -15.20 -4.07
CA SER A 60 4.49 -13.76 -4.22
C SER A 60 5.52 -13.08 -5.13
N PHE A 61 5.19 -11.90 -5.64
CA PHE A 61 6.11 -11.11 -6.47
C PHE A 61 7.40 -10.73 -5.71
N LEU A 62 7.29 -10.44 -4.40
CA LEU A 62 8.48 -10.14 -3.59
C LEU A 62 9.36 -11.38 -3.40
N GLU A 63 8.78 -12.56 -3.18
CA GLU A 63 9.55 -13.81 -3.10
C GLU A 63 10.28 -14.11 -4.41
N MET A 64 9.66 -13.84 -5.56
CA MET A 64 10.33 -13.94 -6.86
C MET A 64 11.52 -12.99 -6.96
N LEU A 65 11.41 -11.75 -6.46
CA LEU A 65 12.55 -10.81 -6.39
C LEU A 65 13.62 -11.28 -5.40
N ASP A 66 13.25 -11.90 -4.27
CA ASP A 66 14.20 -12.50 -3.33
C ASP A 66 14.99 -13.63 -3.98
N VAL A 67 14.33 -14.53 -4.72
CA VAL A 67 14.97 -15.62 -5.46
C VAL A 67 15.95 -15.08 -6.51
N LEU A 68 15.54 -14.00 -7.22
CA LEU A 68 16.44 -13.34 -8.17
C LEU A 68 17.64 -12.74 -7.46
N ASN A 69 17.44 -12.05 -6.33
CA ASN A 69 18.54 -11.43 -5.56
C ASN A 69 19.49 -12.46 -4.95
N GLU A 70 18.97 -13.60 -4.49
CA GLU A 70 19.81 -14.73 -4.04
C GLU A 70 20.72 -15.23 -5.16
N LYS A 71 20.17 -15.39 -6.38
CA LYS A 71 20.94 -15.77 -7.57
C LYS A 71 22.01 -14.72 -7.89
N LEU A 72 21.65 -13.44 -7.93
CA LEU A 72 22.60 -12.34 -8.22
C LEU A 72 23.75 -12.32 -7.20
N THR A 73 23.43 -12.48 -5.92
CA THR A 73 24.42 -12.52 -4.85
C THR A 73 25.38 -13.70 -5.01
N LYS A 74 24.87 -14.91 -5.35
CA LYS A 74 25.70 -16.10 -5.62
C LYS A 74 26.62 -15.90 -6.84
N GLU A 75 26.17 -15.10 -7.83
CA GLU A 75 26.95 -14.74 -9.01
C GLU A 75 27.92 -13.56 -8.76
N GLY A 76 28.01 -13.03 -7.54
CA GLY A 76 28.81 -11.85 -7.20
C GLY A 76 28.32 -10.55 -7.83
N LYS A 77 27.06 -10.49 -8.26
CA LYS A 77 26.41 -9.33 -8.84
C LYS A 77 25.62 -8.56 -7.77
N GLU A 78 25.46 -7.26 -7.99
CA GLU A 78 24.71 -6.41 -7.08
C GLU A 78 23.21 -6.76 -7.09
N PRO A 79 22.60 -7.07 -5.93
CA PRO A 79 21.18 -7.35 -5.84
C PRO A 79 20.34 -6.10 -6.16
N ILE A 80 19.06 -6.33 -6.51
CA ILE A 80 18.09 -5.27 -6.79
C ILE A 80 17.61 -4.71 -5.45
N ALA A 81 17.68 -3.40 -5.29
CA ALA A 81 17.12 -2.72 -4.12
C ALA A 81 15.61 -2.54 -4.29
N PHE A 82 14.85 -3.03 -3.34
CA PHE A 82 13.41 -2.80 -3.21
C PHE A 82 12.99 -2.80 -1.74
N ASP A 83 11.94 -2.05 -1.43
CA ASP A 83 11.45 -1.92 -0.06
C ASP A 83 10.41 -3.01 0.25
N HIS A 84 10.51 -3.58 1.44
CA HIS A 84 9.55 -4.55 1.97
C HIS A 84 9.60 -4.56 3.50
N ASP A 85 8.48 -4.97 4.13
CA ASP A 85 8.41 -5.15 5.57
C ASP A 85 7.38 -6.23 5.94
N CYS A 86 6.10 -5.90 6.16
CA CYS A 86 5.09 -6.82 6.69
C CYS A 86 4.83 -8.06 5.84
N ARG A 87 4.95 -7.97 4.51
CA ARG A 87 4.59 -9.01 3.52
C ARG A 87 3.11 -9.47 3.58
N GLU A 88 2.25 -8.71 4.26
CA GLU A 88 0.84 -9.01 4.52
C GLU A 88 -0.12 -7.96 3.92
N GLY A 89 0.39 -7.02 3.13
CA GLY A 89 -0.43 -6.00 2.47
C GLY A 89 -0.95 -4.89 3.39
N ILE A 90 -0.30 -4.61 4.52
CA ILE A 90 -0.78 -3.66 5.54
C ILE A 90 0.17 -2.50 5.84
N CYS A 91 1.47 -2.60 5.58
CA CYS A 91 2.43 -1.55 5.93
C CYS A 91 2.63 -0.49 4.85
N GLY A 92 2.26 -0.76 3.60
CA GLY A 92 2.45 0.17 2.48
C GLY A 92 3.90 0.35 2.01
N THR A 93 4.87 -0.43 2.54
CA THR A 93 6.29 -0.24 2.24
C THR A 93 6.67 -0.73 0.85
N CYS A 94 6.18 -1.92 0.45
CA CYS A 94 6.47 -2.47 -0.87
C CYS A 94 5.77 -1.70 -1.98
N GLY A 95 6.51 -1.29 -3.01
CA GLY A 95 5.93 -0.57 -4.13
C GLY A 95 6.78 -0.67 -5.39
N ALA A 96 6.15 -1.07 -6.49
CA ALA A 96 6.71 -1.00 -7.84
C ALA A 96 5.59 -0.92 -8.87
N VAL A 97 5.93 -0.36 -10.03
CA VAL A 97 5.07 -0.37 -11.21
C VAL A 97 5.43 -1.61 -12.04
N ILE A 98 4.45 -2.44 -12.35
CA ILE A 98 4.62 -3.64 -13.17
C ILE A 98 3.81 -3.45 -14.45
N ASN A 99 4.47 -3.48 -15.59
CA ASN A 99 3.85 -3.25 -16.90
C ASN A 99 2.98 -1.97 -16.94
N GLY A 100 3.44 -0.90 -16.28
CA GLY A 100 2.73 0.38 -16.21
C GLY A 100 1.64 0.46 -15.13
N GLN A 101 1.40 -0.60 -14.36
CA GLN A 101 0.38 -0.65 -13.30
C GLN A 101 1.03 -0.66 -11.92
N PRO A 102 0.73 0.32 -11.03
CA PRO A 102 1.17 0.29 -9.65
C PRO A 102 0.66 -0.95 -8.93
N HIS A 103 1.55 -1.66 -8.23
CA HIS A 103 1.33 -2.96 -7.60
C HIS A 103 1.00 -4.13 -8.56
N GLY A 104 0.94 -3.90 -9.89
CA GLY A 104 0.66 -4.93 -10.88
C GLY A 104 -0.82 -5.08 -11.25
N PRO A 105 -1.18 -6.15 -11.99
CA PRO A 105 -2.47 -6.26 -12.65
C PRO A 105 -3.66 -6.61 -11.73
N GLN A 106 -3.41 -7.11 -10.53
CA GLN A 106 -4.47 -7.51 -9.61
C GLN A 106 -4.97 -6.32 -8.81
N ARG A 107 -6.25 -5.98 -8.93
CA ARG A 107 -6.88 -4.89 -8.17
C ARG A 107 -6.95 -5.22 -6.67
N GLY A 108 -7.00 -4.17 -5.83
CA GLY A 108 -7.11 -4.32 -4.38
C GLY A 108 -5.93 -5.03 -3.74
N THR A 109 -4.77 -5.06 -4.40
CA THR A 109 -3.63 -5.90 -3.99
C THR A 109 -2.34 -5.09 -3.92
N THR A 110 -1.54 -5.33 -2.90
CA THR A 110 -0.18 -4.79 -2.78
C THR A 110 0.83 -5.72 -3.44
N LEU A 111 2.03 -5.21 -3.74
CA LEU A 111 3.08 -5.99 -4.39
C LEU A 111 3.45 -7.28 -3.64
N CYS A 112 3.42 -7.26 -2.30
CA CYS A 112 3.73 -8.44 -1.48
C CYS A 112 2.62 -9.50 -1.48
N GLN A 113 1.42 -9.16 -1.94
CA GLN A 113 0.27 -10.08 -2.07
C GLN A 113 -0.02 -10.44 -3.53
N LEU A 114 0.68 -9.84 -4.47
CA LEU A 114 0.58 -10.19 -5.88
C LEU A 114 1.31 -11.52 -6.13
N HIS A 115 0.56 -12.55 -6.50
CA HIS A 115 1.12 -13.89 -6.76
C HIS A 115 1.52 -14.07 -8.22
N MET A 116 2.53 -14.91 -8.46
CA MET A 116 3.07 -15.15 -9.79
C MET A 116 2.10 -15.84 -10.74
N ARG A 117 1.02 -16.46 -10.25
CA ARG A 117 -0.08 -17.02 -11.07
C ARG A 117 -0.84 -15.96 -11.90
N ASN A 118 -0.66 -14.69 -11.62
CA ASN A 118 -1.21 -13.58 -12.41
C ASN A 118 -0.43 -13.36 -13.73
N PHE A 119 0.69 -14.05 -13.94
CA PHE A 119 1.55 -13.91 -15.10
C PHE A 119 1.64 -15.21 -15.89
N LYS A 120 1.97 -15.08 -17.18
CA LYS A 120 2.06 -16.23 -18.10
C LYS A 120 3.51 -16.71 -18.22
N ASP A 121 3.68 -18.01 -18.49
CA ASP A 121 4.99 -18.57 -18.82
C ASP A 121 5.58 -17.88 -20.08
N GLY A 122 6.87 -17.53 -20.02
CA GLY A 122 7.57 -16.81 -21.07
C GLY A 122 7.30 -15.30 -21.14
N GLU A 123 6.47 -14.75 -20.25
CA GLU A 123 6.11 -13.32 -20.27
C GLU A 123 7.32 -12.43 -19.93
N THR A 124 7.34 -11.23 -20.54
CA THR A 124 8.30 -10.17 -20.18
C THR A 124 7.62 -9.15 -19.29
N LEU A 125 8.15 -8.96 -18.09
CA LEU A 125 7.65 -7.98 -17.12
C LEU A 125 8.57 -6.77 -17.06
N VAL A 126 8.00 -5.57 -17.22
CA VAL A 126 8.70 -4.29 -17.02
C VAL A 126 8.44 -3.83 -15.59
N ILE A 127 9.50 -3.65 -14.81
CA ILE A 127 9.42 -3.34 -13.39
C ILE A 127 10.15 -2.02 -13.14
N GLU A 128 9.42 -1.06 -12.57
CA GLU A 128 9.88 0.32 -12.36
C GLU A 128 9.56 0.80 -10.94
N PRO A 129 10.34 1.78 -10.40
CA PRO A 129 9.98 2.45 -9.15
C PRO A 129 8.76 3.34 -9.32
N TRP A 130 8.22 3.87 -8.22
CA TRP A 130 7.28 4.98 -8.28
C TRP A 130 7.92 6.18 -8.98
N ARG A 131 7.37 6.59 -10.12
CA ARG A 131 7.89 7.73 -10.89
C ARG A 131 7.07 8.99 -10.57
N ALA A 132 7.44 9.67 -9.51
CA ALA A 132 6.85 10.96 -9.15
C ALA A 132 7.96 11.90 -8.62
N LYS A 133 7.82 13.19 -8.86
CA LYS A 133 8.77 14.20 -8.37
C LYS A 133 8.83 14.20 -6.84
N GLY A 134 7.70 13.96 -6.17
CA GLY A 134 7.61 13.85 -4.72
C GLY A 134 8.21 12.56 -4.13
N PHE A 135 8.64 11.60 -4.98
CA PHE A 135 9.26 10.34 -4.58
C PHE A 135 10.61 10.17 -5.27
N PRO A 136 11.65 10.87 -4.85
CA PRO A 136 12.98 10.70 -5.42
C PRO A 136 13.49 9.27 -5.21
N ILE A 137 14.22 8.74 -6.19
CA ILE A 137 14.73 7.37 -6.16
C ILE A 137 15.93 7.30 -5.20
N ASN A 138 15.84 6.44 -4.19
CA ASN A 138 16.96 6.06 -3.34
C ASN A 138 17.93 5.14 -4.08
N LYS A 139 17.39 4.02 -4.58
CA LYS A 139 18.15 3.05 -5.39
C LYS A 139 17.17 2.08 -6.06
N ASP A 140 17.37 1.81 -7.33
CA ASP A 140 16.60 0.86 -8.15
C ASP A 140 15.07 1.06 -8.02
N LEU A 141 14.37 0.19 -7.27
CA LEU A 141 12.93 0.26 -7.04
C LEU A 141 12.56 0.98 -5.73
N SER A 142 13.54 1.26 -4.85
CA SER A 142 13.33 1.97 -3.60
C SER A 142 13.26 3.47 -3.83
N VAL A 143 12.26 4.13 -3.23
CA VAL A 143 12.01 5.56 -3.32
C VAL A 143 11.88 6.21 -1.94
N ASP A 144 12.26 7.47 -1.83
CA ASP A 144 12.03 8.27 -0.63
C ASP A 144 10.57 8.73 -0.56
N ARG A 145 9.86 8.30 0.47
CA ARG A 145 8.46 8.68 0.74
C ARG A 145 8.32 9.62 1.94
N SER A 146 9.41 10.19 2.42
CA SER A 146 9.40 11.11 3.57
C SER A 146 8.52 12.35 3.35
N ALA A 147 8.20 12.70 2.09
CA ALA A 147 7.20 13.71 1.78
C ALA A 147 5.81 13.39 2.39
N PHE A 148 5.41 12.12 2.41
CA PHE A 148 4.18 11.69 3.06
C PHE A 148 4.24 11.87 4.58
N ASP A 149 5.37 11.56 5.21
CA ASP A 149 5.55 11.75 6.64
C ASP A 149 5.45 13.22 7.02
N ARG A 150 6.05 14.12 6.22
CA ARG A 150 5.95 15.57 6.45
C ARG A 150 4.52 16.08 6.28
N ILE A 151 3.74 15.53 5.33
CA ILE A 151 2.32 15.87 5.17
C ILE A 151 1.52 15.40 6.40
N ILE A 152 1.75 14.16 6.89
CA ILE A 152 1.08 13.66 8.09
C ILE A 152 1.46 14.52 9.32
N ASN A 153 2.72 14.87 9.47
CA ASN A 153 3.18 15.72 10.57
C ASN A 153 2.59 17.15 10.54
N ALA A 154 2.13 17.62 9.38
CA ALA A 154 1.49 18.92 9.25
C ALA A 154 0.06 18.98 9.84
N GLY A 155 -0.62 17.83 10.03
CA GLY A 155 -1.99 17.83 10.56
C GLY A 155 -2.68 16.48 10.60
N GLY A 156 -2.03 15.40 10.15
CA GLY A 156 -2.61 14.06 10.07
C GLY A 156 -2.73 13.33 11.42
N PHE A 157 -2.92 14.04 12.49
CA PHE A 157 -3.01 13.53 13.86
C PHE A 157 -4.11 14.24 14.66
N ILE A 158 -4.36 13.77 15.88
CA ILE A 158 -5.24 14.38 16.87
C ILE A 158 -4.36 14.83 18.03
N SER A 159 -4.44 16.13 18.43
CA SER A 159 -3.71 16.63 19.58
C SER A 159 -4.45 16.33 20.89
N VAL A 160 -3.74 16.47 22.02
CA VAL A 160 -4.32 16.26 23.36
C VAL A 160 -5.38 17.30 23.75
N LYS A 161 -5.53 18.39 22.99
CA LYS A 161 -6.48 19.49 23.24
C LYS A 161 -7.78 19.35 22.44
N THR A 162 -8.20 18.17 22.11
CA THR A 162 -9.34 17.89 21.21
C THR A 162 -10.71 17.95 21.89
N GLY A 163 -10.82 18.47 23.10
CA GLY A 163 -12.07 18.61 23.83
C GLY A 163 -12.25 17.58 24.96
N GLN A 164 -13.45 17.53 25.50
CA GLN A 164 -13.83 16.63 26.57
C GLN A 164 -14.50 15.37 26.03
N ALA A 165 -14.57 14.32 26.83
CA ALA A 165 -15.41 13.17 26.54
C ALA A 165 -16.88 13.62 26.37
N PRO A 166 -17.64 13.01 25.45
CA PRO A 166 -19.06 13.29 25.30
C PRO A 166 -19.82 12.99 26.59
N ASP A 167 -20.90 13.73 26.84
CA ASP A 167 -21.79 13.47 27.98
C ASP A 167 -22.38 12.05 27.93
N ALA A 168 -22.71 11.48 29.08
CA ALA A 168 -23.14 10.08 29.21
C ALA A 168 -24.33 9.68 28.36
N HIS A 169 -25.17 10.60 27.94
CA HIS A 169 -26.34 10.36 27.06
C HIS A 169 -26.26 11.10 25.73
N SER A 170 -25.05 11.53 25.33
CA SER A 170 -24.88 12.18 24.02
C SER A 170 -25.18 11.22 22.87
N LEU A 171 -25.68 11.79 21.77
CA LEU A 171 -25.89 11.00 20.54
C LEU A 171 -24.56 10.47 20.02
N PRO A 172 -24.48 9.18 19.63
CA PRO A 172 -23.29 8.62 19.00
C PRO A 172 -23.06 9.28 17.65
N VAL A 173 -21.83 9.08 17.13
CA VAL A 173 -21.48 9.50 15.78
C VAL A 173 -22.46 8.89 14.78
N PRO A 174 -23.01 9.64 13.81
CA PRO A 174 -23.83 9.07 12.74
C PRO A 174 -23.05 7.96 12.00
N LYS A 175 -23.75 6.85 11.76
CA LYS A 175 -23.12 5.68 11.12
C LYS A 175 -22.42 6.05 9.80
N GLU A 176 -23.06 6.86 8.96
CA GLU A 176 -22.48 7.32 7.69
C GLU A 176 -21.13 8.02 7.87
N ASN A 177 -21.02 8.91 8.86
CA ASN A 177 -19.76 9.60 9.14
C ASN A 177 -18.67 8.64 9.64
N ALA A 178 -19.07 7.68 10.48
CA ALA A 178 -18.15 6.66 10.96
C ALA A 178 -17.67 5.74 9.83
N ASP A 179 -18.57 5.30 8.96
CA ASP A 179 -18.24 4.46 7.79
C ASP A 179 -17.26 5.22 6.85
N ILE A 180 -17.57 6.46 6.49
CA ILE A 180 -16.68 7.31 5.67
C ILE A 180 -15.29 7.47 6.32
N ALA A 181 -15.25 7.69 7.63
CA ALA A 181 -13.99 7.85 8.35
C ALA A 181 -13.18 6.55 8.35
N MET A 182 -13.83 5.39 8.56
CA MET A 182 -13.18 4.08 8.61
C MET A 182 -12.70 3.64 7.23
N ASP A 183 -13.46 3.89 6.17
CA ASP A 183 -13.03 3.64 4.80
C ASP A 183 -11.77 4.45 4.46
N ALA A 184 -11.76 5.74 4.80
CA ALA A 184 -10.59 6.59 4.62
C ALA A 184 -9.39 6.15 5.49
N ALA A 185 -9.63 5.62 6.69
CA ALA A 185 -8.60 5.14 7.61
C ALA A 185 -7.83 3.92 7.09
N GLN A 186 -8.36 3.18 6.12
CA GLN A 186 -7.70 2.03 5.52
C GLN A 186 -6.44 2.41 4.72
N CYS A 187 -6.21 3.69 4.46
CA CYS A 187 -5.03 4.15 3.72
C CYS A 187 -3.73 3.74 4.43
N ILE A 188 -2.90 2.96 3.73
CA ILE A 188 -1.60 2.46 4.23
C ILE A 188 -0.40 3.31 3.77
N GLY A 189 -0.63 4.46 3.12
CA GLY A 189 0.45 5.36 2.68
C GLY A 189 1.42 4.76 1.65
N CYS A 190 1.00 3.79 0.85
CA CYS A 190 1.89 3.08 -0.08
C CYS A 190 2.40 3.95 -1.25
N GLY A 191 1.67 4.98 -1.66
CA GLY A 191 2.03 5.87 -2.78
C GLY A 191 1.55 5.42 -4.15
N ALA A 192 0.83 4.31 -4.29
CA ALA A 192 0.29 3.82 -5.56
C ALA A 192 -0.60 4.85 -6.26
N CYS A 193 -1.39 5.59 -5.50
CA CYS A 193 -2.24 6.68 -6.00
C CYS A 193 -1.45 7.80 -6.69
N VAL A 194 -0.27 8.14 -6.16
CA VAL A 194 0.64 9.11 -6.77
C VAL A 194 1.28 8.54 -8.04
N ALA A 195 1.73 7.28 -7.96
CA ALA A 195 2.38 6.60 -9.08
C ALA A 195 1.45 6.37 -10.28
N ALA A 196 0.15 6.13 -10.02
CA ALA A 196 -0.87 5.98 -11.06
C ALA A 196 -1.32 7.32 -11.67
N CYS A 197 -1.20 8.42 -10.93
CA CYS A 197 -1.72 9.71 -11.35
C CYS A 197 -0.87 10.30 -12.49
N PRO A 198 -1.47 10.73 -13.61
CA PRO A 198 -0.74 11.38 -14.71
C PRO A 198 0.06 12.60 -14.26
N ASN A 199 -0.41 13.29 -13.23
CA ASN A 199 0.24 14.48 -12.68
C ASN A 199 1.08 14.19 -11.43
N GLY A 200 1.16 12.95 -10.96
CA GLY A 200 1.84 12.61 -9.70
C GLY A 200 1.22 13.31 -8.48
N SER A 201 -0.11 13.43 -8.43
CA SER A 201 -0.84 14.13 -7.36
C SER A 201 -1.00 13.26 -6.11
N ALA A 202 -0.81 13.86 -4.93
CA ALA A 202 -1.02 13.21 -3.63
C ALA A 202 -2.44 13.48 -3.05
N MET A 203 -3.35 14.03 -3.83
CA MET A 203 -4.68 14.45 -3.36
C MET A 203 -5.48 13.32 -2.71
N LEU A 204 -5.40 12.07 -3.22
CA LEU A 204 -6.12 10.96 -2.59
C LEU A 204 -5.53 10.60 -1.23
N PHE A 205 -4.21 10.59 -1.09
CA PHE A 205 -3.54 10.34 0.19
C PHE A 205 -3.92 11.38 1.25
N VAL A 206 -3.84 12.67 0.89
CA VAL A 206 -4.19 13.78 1.79
C VAL A 206 -5.68 13.77 2.10
N GLY A 207 -6.52 13.61 1.07
CA GLY A 207 -7.97 13.55 1.19
C GLY A 207 -8.44 12.42 2.10
N ALA A 208 -7.84 11.23 1.99
CA ALA A 208 -8.13 10.11 2.88
C ALA A 208 -7.84 10.44 4.34
N LYS A 209 -6.67 11.00 4.65
CA LYS A 209 -6.32 11.36 6.04
C LYS A 209 -7.16 12.51 6.59
N VAL A 210 -7.42 13.54 5.81
CA VAL A 210 -8.31 14.64 6.19
C VAL A 210 -9.73 14.12 6.42
N SER A 211 -10.27 13.31 5.53
CA SER A 211 -11.61 12.72 5.66
C SER A 211 -11.71 11.84 6.90
N HIS A 212 -10.73 10.95 7.12
CA HIS A 212 -10.65 10.08 8.28
C HIS A 212 -10.84 10.88 9.60
N LEU A 213 -10.05 11.94 9.80
CA LEU A 213 -10.06 12.68 11.07
C LEU A 213 -11.20 13.70 11.15
N ASN A 214 -11.59 14.33 10.03
CA ASN A 214 -12.60 15.38 10.03
C ASN A 214 -14.04 14.87 10.16
N GLN A 215 -14.29 13.59 9.85
CA GLN A 215 -15.62 12.97 10.02
C GLN A 215 -15.86 12.48 11.45
N LEU A 216 -14.82 12.38 12.25
CA LEU A 216 -14.91 11.93 13.65
C LEU A 216 -14.91 13.12 14.63
N PRO A 217 -15.69 13.02 15.74
CA PRO A 217 -15.75 14.09 16.75
C PRO A 217 -14.38 14.44 17.32
N GLN A 218 -13.51 13.45 17.48
CA GLN A 218 -12.15 13.63 18.01
C GLN A 218 -11.28 14.55 17.13
N GLY A 219 -11.48 14.52 15.82
CA GLY A 219 -10.75 15.33 14.87
C GLY A 219 -11.42 16.67 14.52
N ALA A 220 -12.68 16.88 14.93
CA ALA A 220 -13.47 18.05 14.58
C ALA A 220 -12.88 19.39 15.06
N PRO A 221 -12.31 19.52 16.29
CA PRO A 221 -11.75 20.77 16.78
C PRO A 221 -10.61 21.31 15.89
N GLU A 222 -9.85 20.42 15.25
CA GLU A 222 -8.69 20.77 14.43
C GLU A 222 -8.98 20.73 12.91
N LYS A 223 -10.22 20.48 12.53
CA LYS A 223 -10.64 20.29 11.14
C LYS A 223 -10.12 21.37 10.19
N LYS A 224 -10.27 22.65 10.58
CA LYS A 224 -9.89 23.80 9.76
C LYS A 224 -8.37 23.90 9.59
N THR A 225 -7.65 23.86 10.70
CA THR A 225 -6.18 23.93 10.71
C THR A 225 -5.56 22.74 9.98
N ARG A 226 -6.11 21.53 10.18
CA ARG A 226 -5.64 20.31 9.54
C ARG A 226 -5.68 20.42 8.01
N VAL A 227 -6.84 20.78 7.45
CA VAL A 227 -6.98 20.83 5.98
C VAL A 227 -6.05 21.87 5.37
N LEU A 228 -5.92 23.05 5.98
CA LEU A 228 -5.00 24.08 5.48
C LEU A 228 -3.55 23.64 5.52
N ASN A 229 -3.11 23.13 6.64
CA ASN A 229 -1.70 22.74 6.84
C ASN A 229 -1.31 21.56 5.95
N MET A 230 -2.15 20.52 5.87
CA MET A 230 -1.84 19.33 5.07
C MET A 230 -1.85 19.64 3.57
N VAL A 231 -2.79 20.46 3.08
CA VAL A 231 -2.81 20.89 1.67
C VAL A 231 -1.60 21.77 1.37
N SER A 232 -1.30 22.76 2.22
CA SER A 232 -0.12 23.62 2.05
C SER A 232 1.19 22.82 2.06
N GLN A 233 1.30 21.80 2.92
CA GLN A 233 2.48 20.94 2.93
C GLN A 233 2.56 20.09 1.67
N MET A 234 1.45 19.51 1.20
CA MET A 234 1.41 18.76 -0.05
C MET A 234 1.91 19.58 -1.23
N ASP A 235 1.49 20.84 -1.32
CA ASP A 235 1.92 21.75 -2.39
C ASP A 235 3.43 22.03 -2.36
N LYS A 236 4.03 22.07 -1.16
CA LYS A 236 5.49 22.27 -0.98
C LYS A 236 6.32 21.05 -1.36
N GLU A 237 5.76 19.84 -1.28
CA GLU A 237 6.48 18.59 -1.54
C GLU A 237 6.68 18.28 -3.04
N GLY A 238 6.15 19.12 -3.93
CA GLY A 238 6.33 18.97 -5.36
C GLY A 238 5.44 17.93 -6.03
N PHE A 239 4.35 17.52 -5.38
CA PHE A 239 3.29 16.75 -6.00
C PHE A 239 2.48 17.61 -6.98
N GLY A 240 1.99 16.99 -8.06
CA GLY A 240 1.21 17.68 -9.06
C GLY A 240 -0.25 17.90 -8.65
N ASN A 241 -0.95 18.75 -9.40
CA ASN A 241 -2.36 19.06 -9.18
C ASN A 241 -3.27 17.95 -9.70
N CYS A 242 -4.40 17.73 -9.02
CA CYS A 242 -5.40 16.79 -9.45
C CYS A 242 -6.14 17.28 -10.71
N SER A 243 -6.24 16.43 -11.72
CA SER A 243 -7.03 16.66 -12.95
C SER A 243 -8.24 15.74 -13.08
N ASN A 244 -8.64 15.07 -12.00
CA ASN A 244 -9.77 14.13 -11.94
C ASN A 244 -9.67 12.96 -12.94
N ALA A 245 -8.46 12.39 -13.09
CA ALA A 245 -8.24 11.21 -13.95
C ALA A 245 -8.74 9.91 -13.33
N TYR A 246 -9.00 9.88 -12.01
CA TYR A 246 -9.49 8.73 -11.21
C TYR A 246 -8.56 7.51 -11.13
N GLU A 247 -7.41 7.52 -11.78
CA GLU A 247 -6.42 6.43 -11.74
C GLU A 247 -5.94 6.10 -10.32
N CYS A 248 -5.97 7.08 -9.43
CA CYS A 248 -5.58 6.91 -8.03
C CYS A 248 -6.51 5.96 -7.26
N GLU A 249 -7.82 6.00 -7.52
CA GLU A 249 -8.79 5.06 -6.94
C GLU A 249 -8.60 3.66 -7.54
N ALA A 250 -8.45 3.58 -8.87
CA ALA A 250 -8.28 2.32 -9.57
C ALA A 250 -7.01 1.54 -9.12
N ALA A 251 -5.94 2.27 -8.80
CA ALA A 251 -4.66 1.68 -8.36
C ALA A 251 -4.57 1.46 -6.84
N CYS A 252 -5.55 1.91 -6.07
CA CYS A 252 -5.49 1.83 -4.62
C CYS A 252 -5.66 0.39 -4.12
N PRO A 253 -4.66 -0.19 -3.40
CA PRO A 253 -4.78 -1.56 -2.87
C PRO A 253 -5.79 -1.67 -1.72
N LYS A 254 -6.30 -0.53 -1.22
CA LYS A 254 -7.33 -0.44 -0.18
C LYS A 254 -8.63 0.17 -0.70
N GLU A 255 -8.77 0.32 -2.01
CA GLU A 255 -9.98 0.78 -2.70
C GLU A 255 -10.53 2.10 -2.15
N ILE A 256 -9.62 3.01 -1.74
CA ILE A 256 -9.98 4.34 -1.22
C ILE A 256 -10.63 5.17 -2.33
N SER A 257 -11.86 5.60 -2.10
CA SER A 257 -12.63 6.36 -3.09
C SER A 257 -12.15 7.80 -3.24
N VAL A 258 -12.21 8.32 -4.47
CA VAL A 258 -11.96 9.73 -4.79
C VAL A 258 -12.95 10.70 -4.11
N VAL A 259 -14.06 10.21 -3.55
CA VAL A 259 -15.00 11.02 -2.76
C VAL A 259 -14.29 11.73 -1.60
N HIS A 260 -13.22 11.16 -1.07
CA HIS A 260 -12.43 11.78 -0.02
C HIS A 260 -11.69 13.04 -0.50
N ILE A 261 -11.33 13.13 -1.77
CA ILE A 261 -10.81 14.36 -2.39
C ILE A 261 -11.90 15.44 -2.39
N ALA A 262 -13.14 15.07 -2.74
CA ALA A 262 -14.26 16.01 -2.72
C ALA A 262 -14.55 16.53 -1.29
N HIS A 263 -14.51 15.66 -0.28
CA HIS A 263 -14.66 16.05 1.12
C HIS A 263 -13.56 17.02 1.56
N MET A 264 -12.30 16.73 1.25
CA MET A 264 -11.17 17.62 1.56
C MET A 264 -11.33 18.98 0.86
N ASN A 265 -11.70 19.00 -0.42
CA ASN A 265 -11.92 20.22 -1.17
C ASN A 265 -13.08 21.06 -0.62
N ARG A 266 -14.16 20.41 -0.16
CA ARG A 266 -15.26 21.06 0.53
C ARG A 266 -14.77 21.73 1.83
N ASP A 267 -14.07 20.97 2.67
CA ASP A 267 -13.54 21.46 3.94
C ASP A 267 -12.54 22.62 3.73
N TYR A 268 -11.66 22.51 2.75
CA TYR A 268 -10.71 23.55 2.39
C TYR A 268 -11.40 24.86 1.95
N ARG A 269 -12.45 24.76 1.10
CA ARG A 269 -13.22 25.92 0.67
C ARG A 269 -13.95 26.59 1.83
N GLN A 270 -14.57 25.81 2.73
CA GLN A 270 -15.28 26.34 3.89
C GLN A 270 -14.38 27.16 4.85
N VAL A 271 -13.09 26.89 4.89
CA VAL A 271 -12.15 27.66 5.71
C VAL A 271 -11.72 28.95 5.04
N ASN A 272 -11.65 28.98 3.70
CA ASN A 272 -11.18 30.12 2.92
C ASN A 272 -12.30 31.06 2.43
N LEU A 273 -13.56 30.65 2.61
CA LEU A 273 -14.70 31.54 2.32
C LEU A 273 -14.98 32.40 3.56
N PRO A 274 -15.26 33.72 3.38
CA PRO A 274 -15.59 34.63 4.46
C PRO A 274 -16.90 34.30 5.15
#